data_e7ca5aace7d58da9f34158023083d997
#
_entry.id   e7ca5aace7d58da9f34158023083d997
#
_cell.length_a   1.000
_cell.length_b   1.000
_cell.length_c   1.000
_cell.angle_alpha   90.00
_cell.angle_beta   90.00
_cell.angle_gamma   90.00
#
_symmetry.space_group_name_H-M   'P 1'
#
loop_
_entity.id
_entity.type
_entity.pdbx_description
1 polymer ?
#
loop_
_entity_poly.entity_id
_entity_poly.type
_entity_poly.pdbx_seq_one_letter_code
_entity_poly.pdbx_strand_id
1 'polypeptide(L)'
;MICPVCGGDELLAERLHLFPYEWFGHETMLEAYGELCPVCGEMVLAKGSPDLLEAQSRAFRKKVREEIPLPEDVASMRERLALTPEKADELFGLEDGSFARYEHGEEKVPFVVFQLLWLLGKYPHLIGELRGGE
;
A
#
# COMPACT_ATOMS: atom_id res chain seq x y z
N MET A 1 -1.47 -32.55 16.40
CA MET A 1 -2.39 -32.04 15.37
C MET A 1 -1.70 -32.17 14.00
N ILE A 2 -2.42 -32.63 13.02
CA ILE A 2 -1.86 -32.87 11.69
C ILE A 2 -1.92 -31.58 10.86
N CYS A 3 -0.82 -31.26 10.17
CA CYS A 3 -0.78 -30.11 9.27
C CYS A 3 -1.74 -30.34 8.09
N PRO A 4 -2.69 -29.43 7.82
CA PRO A 4 -3.63 -29.61 6.72
C PRO A 4 -3.03 -29.44 5.33
N VAL A 5 -1.79 -28.93 5.24
CA VAL A 5 -1.13 -28.70 3.95
C VAL A 5 -0.30 -29.91 3.52
N CYS A 6 0.58 -30.43 4.38
CA CYS A 6 1.50 -31.49 4.02
C CYS A 6 1.25 -32.82 4.73
N GLY A 7 0.36 -32.85 5.71
CA GLY A 7 0.07 -34.06 6.49
C GLY A 7 1.08 -34.36 7.60
N GLY A 8 2.05 -33.48 7.84
CA GLY A 8 3.00 -33.62 8.94
C GLY A 8 2.30 -33.62 10.28
N ASP A 9 2.80 -34.37 11.27
CA ASP A 9 2.12 -34.51 12.57
C ASP A 9 2.74 -33.70 13.70
N GLU A 10 3.74 -32.88 13.42
CA GLU A 10 4.46 -32.08 14.42
C GLU A 10 4.29 -30.58 14.26
N LEU A 11 3.06 -30.08 14.44
CA LEU A 11 2.85 -28.64 14.46
C LEU A 11 3.44 -28.05 15.75
N LEU A 12 4.17 -26.94 15.62
CA LEU A 12 4.69 -26.23 16.79
C LEU A 12 3.55 -25.54 17.51
N ALA A 13 3.68 -25.41 18.82
CA ALA A 13 2.64 -24.80 19.67
C ALA A 13 2.25 -23.40 19.18
N GLU A 14 1.00 -23.03 19.41
CA GLU A 14 0.48 -21.72 19.07
C GLU A 14 1.32 -20.63 19.74
N ARG A 15 1.74 -19.65 18.91
CA ARG A 15 2.52 -18.52 19.38
C ARG A 15 2.26 -17.31 18.50
N LEU A 16 2.67 -16.14 18.98
CA LEU A 16 2.58 -14.90 18.23
C LEU A 16 3.62 -14.88 17.11
N HIS A 17 3.16 -14.55 15.92
CA HIS A 17 4.03 -14.37 14.76
C HIS A 17 3.83 -12.98 14.18
N LEU A 18 4.90 -12.42 13.63
CA LEU A 18 4.87 -11.11 12.98
C LEU A 18 4.93 -11.30 11.48
N PHE A 19 4.07 -10.60 10.76
CA PHE A 19 4.01 -10.64 9.30
C PHE A 19 4.32 -9.27 8.74
N PRO A 20 5.29 -9.14 7.82
CA PRO A 20 5.53 -7.85 7.18
C PRO A 20 4.36 -7.49 6.28
N TYR A 21 3.98 -6.22 6.29
CA TYR A 21 2.93 -5.70 5.45
C TYR A 21 3.36 -4.35 4.89
N GLU A 22 3.24 -4.21 3.58
CA GLU A 22 3.60 -2.98 2.88
C GLU A 22 2.41 -2.47 2.08
N TRP A 23 2.20 -1.16 2.12
CA TRP A 23 1.14 -0.52 1.35
C TRP A 23 1.61 0.86 0.89
N PHE A 24 1.72 1.03 -0.43
CA PHE A 24 2.20 2.27 -1.06
C PHE A 24 3.51 2.77 -0.45
N GLY A 25 4.47 1.86 -0.29
CA GLY A 25 5.81 2.18 0.20
C GLY A 25 5.93 2.32 1.71
N HIS A 26 4.85 2.15 2.46
CA HIS A 26 4.85 2.25 3.91
C HIS A 26 4.73 0.85 4.51
N GLU A 27 5.61 0.54 5.45
CA GLU A 27 5.73 -0.79 6.02
C GLU A 27 5.29 -0.85 7.49
N THR A 28 4.76 -1.98 7.88
CA THR A 28 4.45 -2.29 9.28
C THR A 28 4.53 -3.80 9.48
N MET A 29 4.39 -4.22 10.73
CA MET A 29 4.33 -5.63 11.08
C MET A 29 2.95 -5.93 11.62
N LEU A 30 2.29 -6.95 11.06
CA LEU A 30 1.00 -7.42 11.54
C LEU A 30 1.22 -8.61 12.48
N GLU A 31 0.38 -8.74 13.47
CA GLU A 31 0.48 -9.80 14.48
C GLU A 31 -0.64 -10.83 14.32
N ALA A 32 -0.29 -12.09 14.40
CA ALA A 32 -1.27 -13.17 14.39
C ALA A 32 -0.77 -14.36 15.19
N TYR A 33 -1.70 -15.12 15.73
CA TYR A 33 -1.37 -16.36 16.43
C TYR A 33 -1.57 -17.55 15.51
N GLY A 34 -0.69 -18.54 15.65
CA GLY A 34 -0.80 -19.72 14.83
C GLY A 34 0.24 -20.77 15.20
N GLU A 35 0.10 -21.92 14.58
CA GLU A 35 1.02 -23.04 14.72
C GLU A 35 1.84 -23.18 13.44
N LEU A 36 3.14 -23.36 13.59
CA LEU A 36 4.06 -23.52 12.46
C LEU A 36 4.32 -25.00 12.21
N CYS A 37 4.19 -25.42 10.95
CA CYS A 37 4.56 -26.78 10.55
C CYS A 37 6.06 -26.78 10.22
N PRO A 38 6.88 -27.57 10.95
CA PRO A 38 8.32 -27.63 10.67
C PRO A 38 8.66 -28.40 9.40
N VAL A 39 7.71 -29.16 8.85
CA VAL A 39 7.93 -29.96 7.65
C VAL A 39 7.79 -29.15 6.38
N CYS A 40 6.68 -28.41 6.20
CA CYS A 40 6.44 -27.64 4.98
C CYS A 40 6.62 -26.13 5.16
N GLY A 41 6.83 -25.66 6.40
CA GLY A 41 7.02 -24.25 6.68
C GLY A 41 5.72 -23.42 6.67
N GLU A 42 4.58 -24.06 6.44
CA GLU A 42 3.30 -23.35 6.45
C GLU A 42 2.83 -23.04 7.87
N MET A 43 2.11 -21.94 7.99
CA MET A 43 1.52 -21.54 9.25
C MET A 43 0.03 -21.83 9.25
N VAL A 44 -0.43 -22.50 10.30
CA VAL A 44 -1.85 -22.72 10.51
C VAL A 44 -2.34 -21.66 11.49
N LEU A 45 -3.06 -20.68 10.98
CA LEU A 45 -3.53 -19.57 11.81
C LEU A 45 -4.58 -20.01 12.82
N ALA A 46 -4.46 -19.50 14.05
CA ALA A 46 -5.45 -19.74 15.07
C ALA A 46 -6.79 -19.11 14.69
N LYS A 47 -7.87 -19.65 15.25
CA LYS A 47 -9.21 -19.11 15.03
C LYS A 47 -9.27 -17.64 15.42
N GLY A 48 -9.81 -16.80 14.52
CA GLY A 48 -9.88 -15.36 14.70
C GLY A 48 -8.68 -14.60 14.20
N SER A 49 -7.55 -15.25 13.92
CA SER A 49 -6.36 -14.58 13.39
C SER A 49 -6.55 -13.92 12.02
N PRO A 50 -7.27 -14.54 11.08
CA PRO A 50 -7.54 -13.84 9.80
C PRO A 50 -8.28 -12.53 9.98
N ASP A 51 -9.27 -12.48 10.90
CA ASP A 51 -10.01 -11.26 11.20
C ASP A 51 -9.13 -10.22 11.88
N LEU A 52 -8.23 -10.67 12.76
CA LEU A 52 -7.26 -9.80 13.42
C LEU A 52 -6.29 -9.18 12.41
N LEU A 53 -5.79 -9.98 11.48
CA LEU A 53 -4.90 -9.49 10.42
C LEU A 53 -5.60 -8.46 9.55
N GLU A 54 -6.85 -8.72 9.17
CA GLU A 54 -7.63 -7.77 8.35
C GLU A 54 -7.87 -6.47 9.10
N ALA A 55 -8.22 -6.53 10.38
CA ALA A 55 -8.44 -5.34 11.20
C ALA A 55 -7.17 -4.49 11.32
N GLN A 56 -6.02 -5.13 11.53
CA GLN A 56 -4.74 -4.43 11.62
C GLN A 56 -4.34 -3.80 10.30
N SER A 57 -4.49 -4.53 9.19
CA SER A 57 -4.16 -4.00 7.87
C SER A 57 -5.06 -2.81 7.51
N ARG A 58 -6.34 -2.90 7.85
CA ARG A 58 -7.30 -1.80 7.61
C ARG A 58 -6.93 -0.55 8.43
N ALA A 59 -6.57 -0.74 9.71
CA ALA A 59 -6.14 0.37 10.57
C ALA A 59 -4.86 1.02 10.04
N PHE A 60 -3.92 0.23 9.56
CA PHE A 60 -2.68 0.74 8.97
C PHE A 60 -2.95 1.53 7.70
N ARG A 61 -3.80 1.01 6.80
CA ARG A 61 -4.15 1.73 5.57
C ARG A 61 -4.86 3.06 5.88
N LYS A 62 -5.72 3.08 6.89
CA LYS A 62 -6.38 4.31 7.32
C LYS A 62 -5.36 5.35 7.80
N LYS A 63 -4.39 4.91 8.61
CA LYS A 63 -3.32 5.78 9.10
C LYS A 63 -2.51 6.37 7.95
N VAL A 64 -2.14 5.55 6.96
CA VAL A 64 -1.41 6.02 5.78
C VAL A 64 -2.21 7.05 5.01
N ARG A 65 -3.52 6.82 4.81
CA ARG A 65 -4.39 7.77 4.11
C ARG A 65 -4.50 9.12 4.83
N GLU A 66 -4.46 9.12 6.14
CA GLU A 66 -4.62 10.35 6.95
C GLU A 66 -3.33 11.14 7.09
N GLU A 67 -2.21 10.46 7.22
CA GLU A 67 -0.92 11.11 7.49
C GLU A 67 -0.11 11.42 6.23
N ILE A 68 -0.41 10.76 5.14
CA ILE A 68 0.30 10.87 3.87
C ILE A 68 -0.75 11.10 2.79
N PRO A 69 -0.51 11.82 1.70
CA PRO A 69 0.77 12.36 1.24
C PRO A 69 1.10 13.75 1.77
N LEU A 70 2.39 14.05 1.82
CA LEU A 70 2.89 15.37 2.15
C LEU A 70 3.08 16.18 0.85
N PRO A 71 3.01 17.53 0.92
CA PRO A 71 3.21 18.36 -0.27
C PRO A 71 4.52 18.10 -1.01
N GLU A 72 5.61 17.93 -0.28
CA GLU A 72 6.93 17.65 -0.87
C GLU A 72 6.99 16.28 -1.56
N ASP A 73 6.22 15.31 -1.10
CA ASP A 73 6.15 13.98 -1.74
C ASP A 73 5.46 14.09 -3.10
N VAL A 74 4.39 14.88 -3.18
CA VAL A 74 3.65 15.11 -4.42
C VAL A 74 4.55 15.77 -5.46
N ALA A 75 5.27 16.82 -5.07
CA ALA A 75 6.19 17.53 -5.96
C ALA A 75 7.29 16.60 -6.48
N SER A 76 7.91 15.83 -5.58
CA SER A 76 8.97 14.90 -5.92
C SER A 76 8.50 13.83 -6.89
N MET A 77 7.34 13.24 -6.65
CA MET A 77 6.78 12.19 -7.50
C MET A 77 6.42 12.72 -8.88
N ARG A 78 5.85 13.92 -8.94
CA ARG A 78 5.54 14.60 -10.22
C ARG A 78 6.80 14.84 -11.04
N GLU A 79 7.85 15.36 -10.39
CA GLU A 79 9.13 15.65 -11.04
C GLU A 79 9.78 14.40 -11.61
N ARG A 80 9.69 13.27 -10.90
CA ARG A 80 10.21 11.99 -11.38
C ARG A 80 9.51 11.50 -12.64
N LEU A 81 8.25 11.92 -12.84
CA LEU A 81 7.48 11.58 -14.04
C LEU A 81 7.72 12.59 -15.18
N ALA A 82 8.57 13.59 -14.94
CA ALA A 82 8.87 14.67 -15.90
C ALA A 82 7.61 15.43 -16.33
N LEU A 83 6.67 15.60 -15.40
CA LEU A 83 5.44 16.36 -15.65
C LEU A 83 5.52 17.72 -15.00
N THR A 84 5.00 18.75 -15.69
CA THR A 84 4.77 20.05 -15.08
C THR A 84 3.48 19.97 -14.24
N PRO A 85 3.25 20.87 -13.27
CA PRO A 85 1.99 20.89 -12.54
C PRO A 85 0.77 20.96 -13.45
N GLU A 86 0.84 21.77 -14.51
CA GLU A 86 -0.25 21.93 -15.48
C GLU A 86 -0.53 20.64 -16.24
N LYS A 87 0.52 19.94 -16.66
CA LYS A 87 0.37 18.66 -17.35
C LYS A 87 -0.20 17.59 -16.43
N ALA A 88 0.21 17.60 -15.16
CA ALA A 88 -0.33 16.67 -14.18
C ALA A 88 -1.83 16.92 -13.94
N ASP A 89 -2.24 18.19 -13.84
CA ASP A 89 -3.66 18.53 -13.71
C ASP A 89 -4.46 17.98 -14.89
N GLU A 90 -3.95 18.18 -16.10
CA GLU A 90 -4.60 17.74 -17.33
C GLU A 90 -4.72 16.20 -17.39
N LEU A 91 -3.61 15.50 -17.13
CA LEU A 91 -3.59 14.03 -17.20
C LEU A 91 -4.48 13.37 -16.14
N PHE A 92 -4.60 13.99 -14.97
CA PHE A 92 -5.37 13.44 -13.85
C PHE A 92 -6.81 13.93 -13.82
N GLY A 93 -7.21 14.76 -14.79
CA GLY A 93 -8.57 15.27 -14.84
C GLY A 93 -8.92 16.22 -13.72
N LEU A 94 -7.95 16.97 -13.21
CA LEU A 94 -8.12 17.91 -12.12
C LEU A 94 -8.33 19.34 -12.63
N GLU A 95 -8.86 20.19 -11.77
CA GLU A 95 -9.00 21.63 -12.09
C GLU A 95 -7.61 22.26 -12.23
N ASP A 96 -7.51 23.25 -13.10
CA ASP A 96 -6.27 23.99 -13.31
C ASP A 96 -5.76 24.57 -11.99
N GLY A 97 -4.48 24.35 -11.71
CA GLY A 97 -3.85 24.84 -10.50
C GLY A 97 -3.94 23.90 -9.31
N SER A 98 -4.58 22.72 -9.45
CA SER A 98 -4.71 21.76 -8.36
C SER A 98 -3.36 21.29 -7.83
N PHE A 99 -2.45 20.87 -8.70
CA PHE A 99 -1.12 20.42 -8.27
C PHE A 99 -0.32 21.53 -7.59
N ALA A 100 -0.42 22.77 -8.11
CA ALA A 100 0.25 23.89 -7.48
C ALA A 100 -0.24 24.10 -6.04
N ARG A 101 -1.55 24.00 -5.81
CA ARG A 101 -2.12 24.13 -4.47
C ARG A 101 -1.69 22.98 -3.56
N TYR A 102 -1.63 21.75 -4.07
CA TYR A 102 -1.18 20.58 -3.32
C TYR A 102 0.29 20.75 -2.89
N GLU A 103 1.15 21.15 -3.83
CA GLU A 103 2.59 21.28 -3.59
C GLU A 103 2.92 22.44 -2.66
N HIS A 104 2.08 23.47 -2.61
CA HIS A 104 2.26 24.61 -1.72
C HIS A 104 1.55 24.44 -0.37
N GLY A 105 0.88 23.32 -0.15
CA GLY A 105 0.17 23.07 1.09
C GLY A 105 -1.12 23.85 1.25
N GLU A 106 -1.61 24.49 0.19
CA GLU A 106 -2.84 25.27 0.21
C GLU A 106 -4.11 24.41 0.22
N GLU A 107 -3.99 23.18 -0.28
CA GLU A 107 -5.09 22.24 -0.37
C GLU A 107 -4.55 20.85 -0.05
N LYS A 108 -5.33 20.06 0.71
CA LYS A 108 -4.93 18.69 1.04
C LYS A 108 -5.01 17.82 -0.21
N VAL A 109 -3.96 17.04 -0.44
CA VAL A 109 -3.91 16.10 -1.57
C VAL A 109 -4.91 14.97 -1.35
N PRO A 110 -5.85 14.73 -2.29
CA PRO A 110 -6.67 13.53 -2.21
C PRO A 110 -5.78 12.29 -2.30
N PHE A 111 -6.06 11.28 -1.49
CA PHE A 111 -5.22 10.10 -1.47
C PHE A 111 -5.18 9.39 -2.83
N VAL A 112 -6.26 9.47 -3.61
CA VAL A 112 -6.31 8.88 -4.96
C VAL A 112 -5.26 9.49 -5.90
N VAL A 113 -4.95 10.77 -5.74
CA VAL A 113 -3.89 11.44 -6.51
C VAL A 113 -2.52 10.83 -6.16
N PHE A 114 -2.27 10.64 -4.87
CA PHE A 114 -1.05 9.99 -4.40
C PHE A 114 -0.93 8.56 -4.94
N GLN A 115 -2.01 7.80 -4.89
CA GLN A 115 -2.03 6.42 -5.39
C GLN A 115 -1.66 6.37 -6.88
N LEU A 116 -2.23 7.29 -7.66
CA LEU A 116 -1.96 7.37 -9.08
C LEU A 116 -0.51 7.74 -9.36
N LEU A 117 0.02 8.74 -8.66
CA LEU A 117 1.43 9.13 -8.78
C LEU A 117 2.36 7.97 -8.43
N TRP A 118 2.05 7.25 -7.37
CA TRP A 118 2.86 6.12 -6.92
C TRP A 118 2.88 4.99 -7.97
N LEU A 119 1.70 4.66 -8.50
CA LEU A 119 1.59 3.63 -9.53
C LEU A 119 2.30 4.02 -10.83
N LEU A 120 2.18 5.27 -11.25
CA LEU A 120 2.87 5.77 -12.44
C LEU A 120 4.38 5.80 -12.25
N GLY A 121 4.85 6.08 -11.04
CA GLY A 121 6.27 6.02 -10.72
C GLY A 121 6.83 4.61 -10.81
N LYS A 122 6.02 3.62 -10.43
CA LYS A 122 6.39 2.20 -10.50
C LYS A 122 6.22 1.63 -11.92
N TYR A 123 5.21 2.10 -12.64
CA TYR A 123 4.89 1.63 -13.99
C TYR A 123 4.76 2.82 -14.95
N PRO A 124 5.89 3.48 -15.31
CA PRO A 124 5.85 4.72 -16.13
C PRO A 124 5.16 4.56 -17.47
N HIS A 125 5.18 3.37 -18.04
CA HIS A 125 4.54 3.11 -19.34
C HIS A 125 3.02 3.36 -19.31
N LEU A 126 2.40 3.33 -18.13
CA LEU A 126 0.96 3.56 -18.00
C LEU A 126 0.55 5.01 -18.24
N ILE A 127 1.52 5.95 -18.29
CA ILE A 127 1.23 7.35 -18.62
C ILE A 127 0.59 7.43 -20.02
N GLY A 128 1.00 6.55 -20.92
CA GLY A 128 0.40 6.46 -22.26
C GLY A 128 -1.10 6.20 -22.25
N GLU A 129 -1.57 5.41 -21.29
CA GLU A 129 -2.99 5.13 -21.15
C GLU A 129 -3.76 6.39 -20.75
N LEU A 130 -3.19 7.23 -19.90
CA LEU A 130 -3.81 8.49 -19.48
C LEU A 130 -3.85 9.51 -20.63
N ARG A 131 -2.91 9.40 -21.57
CA ARG A 131 -2.82 10.28 -22.75
C ARG A 131 -3.71 9.81 -23.90
N GLY A 132 -4.46 8.75 -23.72
CA GLY A 132 -5.32 8.24 -24.76
C GLY A 132 -4.65 7.34 -25.79
N GLY A 133 -3.62 6.61 -25.40
CA GLY A 133 -2.96 5.64 -26.26
C GLY A 133 -1.88 6.19 -27.19
N GLU A 134 -1.36 7.35 -26.90
CA GLU A 134 -0.22 7.92 -27.64
C GLU A 134 1.11 7.35 -27.19
#